data_da71f14ce00bd37fe7f49fed809e3f45
#
_entry.id   da71f14ce00bd37fe7f49fed809e3f45
#
_cell.length_a   1.000
_cell.length_b   1.000
_cell.length_c   1.000
_cell.angle_alpha   90.00
_cell.angle_beta   90.00
_cell.angle_gamma   90.00
#
_symmetry.space_group_name_H-M   'P 1'
#
loop_
_entity.id
_entity.type
_entity.pdbx_description
1 polymer ?
#
loop_
_entity_poly.entity_id
_entity_poly.type
_entity_poly.pdbx_seq_one_letter_code
_entity_poly.pdbx_strand_id
1 'polypeptide(L)' 'MKEEILIKFGNKIRQERLKQNLSQEAFADKIGIHRTYIGMIERAEKNITLLNIKKLADGLGISVSDFMKLE' A
#
# COMPACT_ATOMS: atom_id res chain seq x y z
N MET A 1 2.74 9.92 -17.53
CA MET A 1 1.84 8.75 -17.52
C MET A 1 2.25 7.80 -16.40
N LYS A 2 1.29 7.29 -15.63
CA LYS A 2 1.59 6.40 -14.51
C LYS A 2 1.79 4.97 -14.99
N GLU A 3 2.78 4.30 -14.43
CA GLU A 3 3.03 2.89 -14.74
C GLU A 3 1.87 2.02 -14.29
N GLU A 4 1.49 1.07 -15.14
CA GLU A 4 0.36 0.16 -14.84
C GLU A 4 0.55 -0.60 -13.53
N ILE A 5 1.77 -1.07 -13.25
CA ILE A 5 2.04 -1.81 -12.02
C ILE A 5 1.83 -0.93 -10.79
N LEU A 6 2.16 0.36 -10.87
CA LEU A 6 1.94 1.27 -9.75
C LEU A 6 0.46 1.52 -9.51
N ILE A 7 -0.32 1.59 -10.58
CA ILE A 7 -1.78 1.76 -10.47
C ILE A 7 -2.38 0.52 -9.80
N LYS A 8 -2.02 -0.66 -10.26
CA LYS A 8 -2.53 -1.93 -9.70
C LYS A 8 -2.13 -2.09 -8.24
N PHE A 9 -0.89 -1.77 -7.91
CA PHE A 9 -0.40 -1.86 -6.54
C PHE A 9 -1.10 -0.87 -5.63
N GLY A 10 -1.27 0.37 -6.08
CA GLY A 10 -1.99 1.38 -5.31
C GLY A 10 -3.43 0.97 -5.01
N ASN A 11 -4.12 0.40 -6.00
CA ASN A 11 -5.46 -0.11 -5.83
C ASN A 11 -5.50 -1.28 -4.84
N LYS A 12 -4.51 -2.15 -4.89
CA LYS A 12 -4.41 -3.30 -3.98
C LYS A 12 -4.26 -2.82 -2.53
N ILE A 13 -3.38 -1.86 -2.28
CA ILE A 13 -3.20 -1.28 -0.94
C ILE A 13 -4.52 -0.70 -0.44
N ARG A 14 -5.17 0.09 -1.27
CA ARG A 14 -6.43 0.73 -0.89
C ARG A 14 -7.48 -0.31 -0.53
N GLN A 15 -7.65 -1.34 -1.36
CA GLN A 15 -8.61 -2.41 -1.13
C GLN A 15 -8.33 -3.13 0.20
N GLU A 16 -7.09 -3.50 0.44
CA GLU A 16 -6.72 -4.23 1.66
C GLU A 16 -6.87 -3.34 2.89
N ARG A 17 -6.53 -2.06 2.78
CA ARG A 17 -6.73 -1.10 3.87
C ARG A 17 -8.22 -0.97 4.23
N LEU A 18 -9.05 -0.80 3.21
CA LEU A 18 -10.49 -0.62 3.41
C LEU A 18 -11.16 -1.88 3.97
N LYS A 19 -10.68 -3.08 3.61
CA LYS A 19 -11.18 -4.33 4.18
C LYS A 19 -11.00 -4.36 5.70
N GLN A 20 -10.00 -3.67 6.22
CA GLN A 20 -9.71 -3.61 7.64
C GLN A 20 -10.28 -2.36 8.31
N ASN A 21 -11.09 -1.59 7.58
CA ASN A 21 -11.70 -0.35 8.06
C ASN A 21 -10.67 0.67 8.56
N LEU A 22 -9.50 0.72 7.91
CA LEU A 22 -8.43 1.65 8.27
C LEU A 22 -8.47 2.88 7.35
N SER A 23 -8.38 4.07 7.94
CA SER A 23 -8.12 5.29 7.18
C SER A 23 -6.65 5.29 6.74
N GLN A 24 -6.30 6.16 5.78
CA GLN A 24 -4.90 6.32 5.39
C GLN A 24 -4.05 6.71 6.61
N GLU A 25 -4.55 7.62 7.44
CA GLU A 25 -3.83 8.06 8.64
C GLU A 25 -3.65 6.93 9.65
N ALA A 26 -4.71 6.17 9.94
CA ALA A 26 -4.63 5.06 10.88
C ALA A 26 -3.66 3.98 10.39
N PHE A 27 -3.69 3.67 9.10
CA PHE A 27 -2.78 2.69 8.53
C PHE A 27 -1.34 3.18 8.60
N ALA A 28 -1.11 4.44 8.23
CA ALA A 28 0.22 5.05 8.29
C ALA A 28 0.78 5.01 9.72
N ASP A 29 -0.03 5.37 10.72
CA ASP A 29 0.37 5.32 12.12
C ASP A 29 0.73 3.90 12.55
N LYS A 30 -0.06 2.91 12.12
CA LYS A 30 0.15 1.51 12.46
C LYS A 30 1.52 1.00 12.00
N ILE A 31 1.96 1.43 10.82
CA ILE A 31 3.20 0.91 10.22
C ILE A 31 4.37 1.90 10.30
N GLY A 32 4.16 3.07 10.92
CA GLY A 32 5.24 4.04 11.10
C GLY A 32 5.68 4.75 9.83
N ILE A 33 4.73 4.98 8.91
CA ILE A 33 4.97 5.72 7.67
C ILE A 33 4.06 6.95 7.67
N HIS A 34 4.50 8.04 7.04
CA HIS A 34 3.68 9.24 6.97
C HIS A 34 2.45 9.02 6.09
N ARG A 35 1.28 9.53 6.52
CA ARG A 35 0.02 9.37 5.77
C ARG A 35 0.08 9.91 4.35
N THR A 36 0.85 10.98 4.13
CA THR A 36 1.04 11.56 2.79
C THR A 36 1.64 10.53 1.85
N TYR A 37 2.59 9.73 2.35
CA TYR A 37 3.23 8.68 1.55
C TYR A 37 2.22 7.59 1.15
N ILE A 38 1.36 7.19 2.10
CA ILE A 38 0.30 6.20 1.81
C ILE A 38 -0.60 6.73 0.67
N GLY A 39 -1.03 8.00 0.77
CA GLY A 39 -1.86 8.61 -0.27
C GLY A 39 -1.17 8.62 -1.63
N MET A 40 0.13 8.93 -1.66
CA MET A 40 0.90 8.94 -2.91
C MET A 40 0.99 7.54 -3.53
N ILE A 41 1.19 6.52 -2.71
CA ILE A 41 1.23 5.14 -3.20
C ILE A 41 -0.12 4.76 -3.80
N GLU A 42 -1.21 5.07 -3.11
CA GLU A 42 -2.56 4.72 -3.58
C GLU A 42 -2.93 5.44 -4.87
N ARG A 43 -2.36 6.62 -5.11
CA ARG A 43 -2.58 7.37 -6.36
C ARG A 43 -1.55 7.05 -7.44
N ALA A 44 -0.69 6.05 -7.19
CA ALA A 44 0.35 5.63 -8.14
C ALA A 44 1.38 6.74 -8.43
N GLU A 45 1.66 7.57 -7.43
CA GLU A 45 2.59 8.70 -7.55
C GLU A 45 3.97 8.40 -6.99
N LYS A 46 4.19 7.18 -6.48
CA LYS A 46 5.47 6.78 -5.91
C LYS A 46 5.91 5.42 -6.42
N ASN A 47 7.19 5.34 -6.76
CA ASN A 47 7.87 4.07 -6.99
C ASN A 47 8.35 3.59 -5.63
N ILE A 48 7.75 2.51 -5.13
CA ILE A 48 7.94 2.07 -3.76
C ILE A 48 9.11 1.07 -3.67
N THR A 49 9.87 1.16 -2.58
CA THR A 49 10.98 0.22 -2.34
C THR A 49 10.46 -1.14 -1.86
N LEU A 50 11.27 -2.18 -2.08
CA LEU A 50 10.93 -3.52 -1.61
C LEU A 50 10.75 -3.56 -0.09
N LEU A 51 11.58 -2.82 0.66
CA LEU A 51 11.46 -2.76 2.11
C LEU A 51 10.12 -2.15 2.53
N ASN A 52 9.67 -1.12 1.84
CA ASN A 52 8.37 -0.52 2.15
C ASN A 52 7.21 -1.43 1.75
N ILE A 53 7.35 -2.19 0.66
CA ILE A 53 6.35 -3.21 0.30
C ILE A 53 6.20 -4.22 1.44
N LYS A 54 7.31 -4.69 1.98
CA LYS A 54 7.31 -5.62 3.11
C LYS A 54 6.62 -5.01 4.34
N LYS A 55 6.93 -3.75 4.63
CA LYS A 55 6.34 -3.03 5.76
C LYS A 55 4.82 -2.90 5.61
N LEU A 56 4.35 -2.56 4.41
CA LEU A 56 2.91 -2.46 4.13
C LEU A 56 2.23 -3.82 4.28
N ALA A 57 2.83 -4.88 3.72
CA ALA A 57 2.28 -6.23 3.81
C ALA A 57 2.17 -6.70 5.26
N ASP A 58 3.22 -6.47 6.05
CA ASP A 58 3.23 -6.83 7.47
C ASP A 58 2.13 -6.09 8.22
N GLY A 59 1.97 -4.79 7.93
CA GLY A 59 0.92 -3.98 8.56
C GLY A 59 -0.48 -4.44 8.21
N LEU A 60 -0.67 -5.02 7.04
CA LEU A 60 -1.96 -5.57 6.60
C LEU A 60 -2.14 -7.04 7.00
N GLY A 61 -1.08 -7.68 7.53
CA GLY A 61 -1.16 -9.08 7.94
C GLY A 61 -1.20 -10.06 6.79
N ILE A 62 -0.66 -9.70 5.63
CA ILE A 62 -0.63 -10.56 4.44
C ILE A 62 0.82 -10.80 4.02
N SER A 63 1.08 -11.93 3.35
CA SER A 63 2.42 -12.20 2.83
C SER A 63 2.71 -11.27 1.66
N VAL A 64 4.00 -11.00 1.42
CA VAL A 64 4.40 -10.21 0.25
C VAL A 64 3.94 -10.90 -1.04
N SER A 65 4.00 -12.23 -1.08
CA SER A 65 3.54 -12.99 -2.23
C SER A 65 2.07 -12.72 -2.54
N ASP A 66 1.20 -12.79 -1.52
CA ASP A 66 -0.23 -12.51 -1.70
C ASP A 66 -0.47 -11.05 -2.03
N PHE A 67 0.28 -10.16 -1.37
CA PHE A 67 0.16 -8.72 -1.59
C PHE A 67 0.49 -8.35 -3.04
N MET A 68 1.42 -9.07 -3.66
CA MET A 68 1.85 -8.79 -5.04
C MET A 68 1.05 -9.55 -6.10
N LYS A 69 0.00 -10.26 -5.71
CA LYS A 69 -0.96 -10.81 -6.68
C LYS A 69 -1.84 -9.67 -7.17
N LEU A 70 -1.39 -9.02 -8.22
CA LEU A 70 -2.05 -7.84 -8.78
C LEU A 70 -2.90 -8.21 -9.98
N GLU A 71 -4.10 -7.64 -10.06
CA GLU A 71 -5.04 -7.88 -11.15
C GLU A 71 -5.25 -6.65 -12.00
#